data_b1dd74a53ddd7412179cc375a524df34
#
_entry.id   b1dd74a53ddd7412179cc375a524df34
#
_cell.length_a   1.000
_cell.length_b   1.000
_cell.length_c   1.000
_cell.angle_alpha   90.00
_cell.angle_beta   90.00
_cell.angle_gamma   90.00
#
_symmetry.space_group_name_H-M   'P 1'
#
loop_
_entity.id
_entity.type
_entity.pdbx_description
1 polymer ?
#
loop_
_entity_poly.entity_id
_entity_poly.type
_entity_poly.pdbx_seq_one_letter_code
_entity_poly.pdbx_strand_id
1 'polypeptide(L)'
;SQHFGAPCTPTVKVGDHVKKGQLIGTSDAFLHADIHASTSGEVVKVAPMPHNMMVTCMAVVIKADGLDEWADGLPDEKDWKELDKAQIVERIKQAGVVGCGGATFPAHVKLAPNKPVDTFIVNAAECEPYLTCDYRLMLEEADKLVTGVQICMKALGVSKGYIGIEDNKPEAVSK
;
A
#
# COMPACT_ATOMS: atom_id res chain seq x y z
N SER A 1 9.06 4.86 10.33
CA SER A 1 7.84 4.08 10.10
C SER A 1 6.89 4.84 9.18
N GLN A 2 6.28 4.18 8.22
CA GLN A 2 5.33 4.75 7.28
C GLN A 2 3.93 4.13 7.45
N HIS A 3 3.72 3.35 8.51
CA HIS A 3 2.50 2.59 8.74
C HIS A 3 2.21 2.44 10.23
N PHE A 4 0.99 2.05 10.54
CA PHE A 4 0.58 1.65 11.89
C PHE A 4 1.17 0.28 12.22
N GLY A 5 1.77 0.15 13.41
CA GLY A 5 2.38 -1.09 13.89
C GLY A 5 3.85 -0.93 14.25
N ALA A 6 4.58 -2.02 14.23
CA ALA A 6 6.00 -2.03 14.59
C ALA A 6 6.84 -1.28 13.54
N PRO A 7 7.79 -0.45 13.96
CA PRO A 7 8.69 0.21 13.03
C PRO A 7 9.59 -0.81 12.33
N CYS A 8 9.85 -0.58 11.04
CA CYS A 8 10.78 -1.41 10.27
C CYS A 8 12.23 -1.05 10.56
N THR A 9 13.08 -2.07 10.52
CA THR A 9 14.53 -1.94 10.54
C THR A 9 15.03 -1.77 9.09
N PRO A 10 15.91 -0.80 8.80
CA PRO A 10 16.52 -0.67 7.48
C PRO A 10 17.28 -1.93 7.08
N THR A 11 17.11 -2.36 5.83
CA THR A 11 17.81 -3.51 5.21
C THR A 11 18.97 -3.05 4.34
N VAL A 12 19.17 -1.74 4.22
CA VAL A 12 20.20 -1.09 3.41
C VAL A 12 21.09 -0.20 4.28
N LYS A 13 22.27 0.12 3.78
CA LYS A 13 23.29 0.96 4.42
C LYS A 13 23.71 2.11 3.51
N VAL A 14 24.38 3.09 4.11
CA VAL A 14 24.98 4.22 3.36
C VAL A 14 25.96 3.69 2.31
N GLY A 15 25.85 4.21 1.09
CA GLY A 15 26.62 3.82 -0.08
C GLY A 15 25.95 2.73 -0.96
N ASP A 16 24.87 2.11 -0.49
CA ASP A 16 24.12 1.18 -1.32
C ASP A 16 23.38 1.92 -2.43
N HIS A 17 23.35 1.36 -3.65
CA HIS A 17 22.46 1.80 -4.72
C HIS A 17 21.18 0.98 -4.69
N VAL A 18 20.07 1.67 -4.73
CA VAL A 18 18.73 1.06 -4.69
C VAL A 18 17.93 1.44 -5.94
N LYS A 19 17.06 0.52 -6.35
CA LYS A 19 16.09 0.74 -7.42
C LYS A 19 14.71 1.01 -6.84
N LYS A 20 13.86 1.71 -7.55
CA LYS A 20 12.46 1.97 -7.17
C LYS A 20 11.70 0.66 -6.93
N GLY A 21 10.98 0.58 -5.83
CA GLY A 21 10.27 -0.65 -5.42
C GLY A 21 11.16 -1.69 -4.72
N GLN A 22 12.47 -1.48 -4.59
CA GLN A 22 13.35 -2.36 -3.84
C GLN A 22 13.05 -2.28 -2.34
N LEU A 23 13.03 -3.43 -1.65
CA LEU A 23 12.86 -3.50 -0.19
C LEU A 23 14.04 -2.79 0.52
N ILE A 24 13.71 -1.81 1.35
CA ILE A 24 14.70 -1.03 2.13
C ILE A 24 14.44 -1.06 3.64
N GLY A 25 13.35 -1.68 4.08
CA GLY A 25 13.05 -1.84 5.51
C GLY A 25 11.96 -2.87 5.75
N THR A 26 12.15 -3.71 6.78
CA THR A 26 11.21 -4.76 7.16
C THR A 26 11.20 -4.96 8.68
N SER A 27 10.27 -5.78 9.18
CA SER A 27 10.14 -6.15 10.58
C SER A 27 9.65 -7.59 10.73
N ASP A 28 10.07 -8.27 11.78
CA ASP A 28 9.57 -9.62 12.15
C ASP A 28 8.24 -9.57 12.92
N ALA A 29 7.76 -8.38 13.27
CA ALA A 29 6.50 -8.23 14.00
C ALA A 29 5.30 -8.61 13.12
N PHE A 30 4.25 -9.18 13.72
CA PHE A 30 3.02 -9.54 13.01
C PHE A 30 2.37 -8.31 12.33
N LEU A 31 2.30 -7.19 13.06
CA LEU A 31 1.69 -5.97 12.55
C LEU A 31 2.78 -5.02 12.03
N HIS A 32 3.10 -5.13 10.77
CA HIS A 32 3.99 -4.22 10.04
C HIS A 32 3.65 -4.20 8.55
N ALA A 33 4.25 -3.31 7.80
CA ALA A 33 4.26 -3.30 6.35
C ALA A 33 5.69 -3.03 5.87
N ASP A 34 6.15 -3.78 4.89
CA ASP A 34 7.47 -3.60 4.30
C ASP A 34 7.60 -2.22 3.65
N ILE A 35 8.80 -1.66 3.69
CA ILE A 35 9.10 -0.33 3.16
C ILE A 35 10.02 -0.47 1.96
N HIS A 36 9.64 0.19 0.87
CA HIS A 36 10.32 0.13 -0.40
C HIS A 36 10.90 1.48 -0.79
N ALA A 37 11.95 1.48 -1.60
CA ALA A 37 12.53 2.69 -2.16
C ALA A 37 11.53 3.37 -3.10
N SER A 38 11.29 4.66 -2.89
CA SER A 38 10.36 5.46 -3.69
C SER A 38 10.96 5.92 -5.04
N THR A 39 12.27 5.82 -5.19
CA THR A 39 13.02 6.20 -6.38
C THR A 39 14.30 5.38 -6.46
N SER A 40 14.99 5.39 -7.61
CA SER A 40 16.35 4.85 -7.72
C SER A 40 17.39 5.87 -7.28
N GLY A 41 18.55 5.38 -6.80
CA GLY A 41 19.66 6.24 -6.39
C GLY A 41 20.51 5.66 -5.28
N GLU A 42 21.35 6.50 -4.71
CA GLU A 42 22.31 6.15 -3.66
C GLU A 42 21.74 6.43 -2.27
N VAL A 43 21.87 5.50 -1.35
CA VAL A 43 21.56 5.69 0.09
C VAL A 43 22.66 6.56 0.71
N VAL A 44 22.35 7.80 0.99
CA VAL A 44 23.32 8.78 1.55
C VAL A 44 23.26 8.91 3.06
N LYS A 45 22.17 8.43 3.69
CA LYS A 45 22.03 8.48 5.15
C LYS A 45 21.04 7.42 5.65
N VAL A 46 21.38 6.79 6.78
CA VAL A 46 20.48 5.95 7.58
C VAL A 46 20.59 6.42 9.02
N ALA A 47 19.60 7.16 9.51
CA ALA A 47 19.65 7.78 10.84
C ALA A 47 18.24 8.19 11.32
N PRO A 48 18.08 8.47 12.64
CA PRO A 48 16.87 9.12 13.14
C PRO A 48 16.67 10.49 12.49
N MET A 49 15.47 10.73 11.96
CA MET A 49 15.07 11.97 11.32
C MET A 49 13.70 12.42 11.85
N PRO A 50 13.37 13.73 11.81
CA PRO A 50 12.06 14.22 12.18
C PRO A 50 10.95 13.52 11.37
N HIS A 51 9.87 13.20 12.05
CA HIS A 51 8.68 12.58 11.47
C HIS A 51 7.46 13.50 11.66
N ASN A 52 6.48 13.40 10.78
CA ASN A 52 5.27 14.23 10.81
C ASN A 52 4.46 14.09 12.10
N MET A 53 4.62 13.00 12.85
CA MET A 53 4.01 12.81 14.18
C MET A 53 4.80 13.49 15.32
N MET A 54 5.64 14.47 15.02
CA MET A 54 6.44 15.25 15.97
C MET A 54 7.41 14.42 16.83
N VAL A 55 7.79 13.24 16.36
CA VAL A 55 8.80 12.36 16.93
C VAL A 55 9.93 12.15 15.93
N THR A 56 11.02 11.54 16.36
CA THR A 56 12.05 11.05 15.43
C THR A 56 11.85 9.59 15.13
N CYS A 57 12.08 9.18 13.89
CA CYS A 57 12.11 7.77 13.51
C CYS A 57 13.31 7.47 12.60
N MET A 58 13.72 6.20 12.58
CA MET A 58 14.76 5.75 11.65
C MET A 58 14.30 6.01 10.21
N ALA A 59 15.16 6.64 9.43
CA ALA A 59 14.90 6.99 8.04
C ALA A 59 16.08 6.57 7.15
N VAL A 60 15.76 6.18 5.94
CA VAL A 60 16.70 5.96 4.84
C VAL A 60 16.57 7.15 3.89
N VAL A 61 17.66 7.87 3.67
CA VAL A 61 17.71 9.01 2.75
C VAL A 61 18.37 8.57 1.46
N ILE A 62 17.63 8.68 0.36
CA ILE A 62 18.08 8.31 -0.98
C ILE A 62 18.33 9.60 -1.76
N LYS A 63 19.55 9.74 -2.31
CA LYS A 63 19.87 10.77 -3.31
C LYS A 63 19.45 10.21 -4.66
N ALA A 64 18.32 10.68 -5.18
CA ALA A 64 17.79 10.26 -6.47
C ALA A 64 18.83 10.48 -7.59
N ASP A 65 18.95 9.51 -8.49
CA ASP A 65 19.82 9.57 -9.67
C ASP A 65 19.12 10.16 -10.90
N GLY A 66 17.81 10.40 -10.82
CA GLY A 66 16.99 10.91 -11.92
C GLY A 66 16.58 9.87 -12.96
N LEU A 67 16.96 8.60 -12.79
CA LEU A 67 16.62 7.51 -13.72
C LEU A 67 15.26 6.87 -13.39
N ASP A 68 14.87 6.89 -12.11
CA ASP A 68 13.64 6.28 -11.58
C ASP A 68 13.47 4.80 -11.99
N GLU A 69 14.59 4.07 -12.01
CA GLU A 69 14.69 2.71 -12.48
C GLU A 69 14.00 1.73 -11.51
N TRP A 70 13.09 0.89 -12.03
CA TRP A 70 12.42 -0.13 -11.22
C TRP A 70 13.33 -1.29 -10.86
N ALA A 71 13.09 -1.87 -9.69
CA ALA A 71 13.75 -3.10 -9.26
C ALA A 71 13.39 -4.27 -10.18
N ASP A 72 14.35 -5.17 -10.40
CA ASP A 72 14.13 -6.37 -11.17
C ASP A 72 13.27 -7.39 -10.41
N GLY A 73 12.51 -8.21 -11.13
CA GLY A 73 11.72 -9.30 -10.53
C GLY A 73 10.45 -8.87 -9.81
N LEU A 74 9.98 -7.63 -9.99
CA LEU A 74 8.66 -7.25 -9.51
C LEU A 74 7.58 -8.08 -10.23
N PRO A 75 6.55 -8.55 -9.50
CA PRO A 75 5.51 -9.39 -10.08
C PRO A 75 4.72 -8.66 -11.18
N ASP A 76 4.37 -9.36 -12.27
CA ASP A 76 3.47 -8.84 -13.30
C ASP A 76 2.06 -8.67 -12.74
N GLU A 77 1.37 -7.61 -13.16
CA GLU A 77 -0.02 -7.32 -12.77
C GLU A 77 -1.00 -8.43 -13.14
N LYS A 78 -0.69 -9.20 -14.19
CA LYS A 78 -1.60 -10.24 -14.72
C LYS A 78 -1.66 -11.52 -13.89
N ASP A 79 -0.69 -11.75 -13.02
CA ASP A 79 -0.56 -13.02 -12.29
C ASP A 79 -1.56 -13.20 -11.12
N TRP A 80 -2.20 -12.14 -10.62
CA TRP A 80 -3.02 -12.24 -9.42
C TRP A 80 -4.23 -13.18 -9.56
N LYS A 81 -4.72 -13.39 -10.79
CA LYS A 81 -5.87 -14.27 -11.06
C LYS A 81 -5.55 -15.74 -10.83
N GLU A 82 -4.29 -16.12 -10.94
CA GLU A 82 -3.81 -17.49 -10.73
C GLU A 82 -3.43 -17.77 -9.27
N LEU A 83 -3.26 -16.72 -8.46
CA LEU A 83 -2.87 -16.85 -7.07
C LEU A 83 -4.04 -17.34 -6.20
N ASP A 84 -3.73 -18.17 -5.21
CA ASP A 84 -4.66 -18.49 -4.13
C ASP A 84 -4.75 -17.35 -3.09
N LYS A 85 -5.65 -17.51 -2.11
CA LYS A 85 -5.89 -16.51 -1.07
C LYS A 85 -4.64 -16.18 -0.25
N ALA A 86 -3.91 -17.20 0.17
CA ALA A 86 -2.72 -17.03 1.01
C ALA A 86 -1.60 -16.32 0.23
N GLN A 87 -1.43 -16.69 -1.05
CA GLN A 87 -0.46 -16.05 -1.93
C GLN A 87 -0.79 -14.57 -2.19
N ILE A 88 -2.07 -14.22 -2.36
CA ILE A 88 -2.48 -12.81 -2.52
C ILE A 88 -2.16 -12.03 -1.24
N VAL A 89 -2.54 -12.53 -0.07
CA VAL A 89 -2.28 -11.86 1.22
C VAL A 89 -0.78 -11.68 1.44
N GLU A 90 0.02 -12.71 1.16
CA GLU A 90 1.48 -12.63 1.29
C GLU A 90 2.08 -11.62 0.30
N ARG A 91 1.62 -11.57 -0.95
CA ARG A 91 2.06 -10.56 -1.93
C ARG A 91 1.71 -9.14 -1.49
N ILE A 92 0.51 -8.91 -0.94
CA ILE A 92 0.09 -7.61 -0.38
C ILE A 92 0.99 -7.21 0.80
N LYS A 93 1.35 -8.17 1.65
CA LYS A 93 2.29 -7.95 2.76
C LYS A 93 3.67 -7.55 2.25
N GLN A 94 4.24 -8.34 1.32
CA GLN A 94 5.55 -8.09 0.71
C GLN A 94 5.59 -6.77 -0.06
N ALA A 95 4.49 -6.36 -0.69
CA ALA A 95 4.38 -5.07 -1.36
C ALA A 95 4.21 -3.88 -0.40
N GLY A 96 4.09 -4.13 0.91
CA GLY A 96 3.97 -3.07 1.91
C GLY A 96 2.67 -2.26 1.82
N VAL A 97 1.59 -2.84 1.27
CA VAL A 97 0.33 -2.13 1.05
C VAL A 97 -0.34 -1.80 2.37
N VAL A 98 -0.68 -0.53 2.53
CA VAL A 98 -1.40 0.00 3.71
C VAL A 98 -2.66 0.74 3.29
N GLY A 99 -3.58 0.93 4.23
CA GLY A 99 -4.78 1.74 3.99
C GLY A 99 -4.43 3.23 3.87
N CYS A 100 -5.02 3.91 2.91
CA CYS A 100 -4.80 5.33 2.65
C CYS A 100 -5.82 6.27 3.33
N GLY A 101 -6.70 5.74 4.18
CA GLY A 101 -7.70 6.51 4.93
C GLY A 101 -7.20 7.13 6.24
N GLY A 102 -5.90 7.45 6.35
CA GLY A 102 -5.29 8.16 7.48
C GLY A 102 -4.56 7.28 8.50
N ALA A 103 -5.07 6.09 8.84
CA ALA A 103 -4.44 5.21 9.83
C ALA A 103 -3.23 4.44 9.29
N THR A 104 -3.02 4.37 7.99
CA THR A 104 -1.94 3.60 7.33
C THR A 104 -1.83 2.15 7.86
N PHE A 105 -2.98 1.52 8.11
CA PHE A 105 -3.05 0.18 8.67
C PHE A 105 -2.67 -0.86 7.61
N PRO A 106 -1.79 -1.85 7.92
CA PRO A 106 -1.36 -2.87 6.96
C PRO A 106 -2.53 -3.66 6.35
N ALA A 107 -2.65 -3.64 5.02
CA ALA A 107 -3.80 -4.21 4.31
C ALA A 107 -3.86 -5.74 4.44
N HIS A 108 -2.71 -6.44 4.45
CA HIS A 108 -2.66 -7.89 4.60
C HIS A 108 -3.32 -8.39 5.89
N VAL A 109 -3.24 -7.61 7.00
CA VAL A 109 -3.88 -7.96 8.28
C VAL A 109 -5.40 -7.85 8.16
N LYS A 110 -5.91 -6.85 7.45
CA LYS A 110 -7.36 -6.71 7.19
C LYS A 110 -7.91 -7.83 6.31
N LEU A 111 -7.09 -8.31 5.36
CA LEU A 111 -7.48 -9.36 4.41
C LEU A 111 -7.30 -10.79 4.93
N ALA A 112 -6.78 -10.94 6.15
CA ALA A 112 -6.68 -12.21 6.86
C ALA A 112 -7.47 -12.18 8.19
N PRO A 113 -8.80 -11.92 8.15
CA PRO A 113 -9.61 -11.85 9.36
C PRO A 113 -9.67 -13.21 10.07
N ASN A 114 -9.70 -13.16 11.41
CA ASN A 114 -9.84 -14.34 12.25
C ASN A 114 -11.31 -14.84 12.39
N LYS A 115 -12.25 -14.14 11.76
CA LYS A 115 -13.68 -14.51 11.73
C LYS A 115 -14.16 -14.62 10.29
N PRO A 116 -15.15 -15.50 10.02
CA PRO A 116 -15.76 -15.56 8.70
C PRO A 116 -16.36 -14.21 8.30
N VAL A 117 -16.15 -13.83 7.04
CA VAL A 117 -16.75 -12.66 6.41
C VAL A 117 -17.45 -13.13 5.14
N ASP A 118 -18.55 -12.50 4.76
CA ASP A 118 -19.35 -12.83 3.59
C ASP A 118 -19.41 -11.69 2.56
N THR A 119 -18.98 -10.49 2.96
CA THR A 119 -19.09 -9.27 2.17
C THR A 119 -17.86 -8.40 2.34
N PHE A 120 -17.40 -7.81 1.25
CA PHE A 120 -16.35 -6.80 1.23
C PHE A 120 -16.95 -5.44 0.92
N ILE A 121 -16.64 -4.42 1.71
CA ILE A 121 -17.14 -3.06 1.50
C ILE A 121 -15.96 -2.10 1.38
N VAL A 122 -15.93 -1.35 0.29
CA VAL A 122 -15.02 -0.23 0.09
C VAL A 122 -15.71 1.04 0.55
N ASN A 123 -15.13 1.73 1.50
CA ASN A 123 -15.56 3.07 1.87
C ASN A 123 -14.86 4.07 0.93
N ALA A 124 -15.62 4.59 -0.04
CA ALA A 124 -15.21 5.64 -0.95
C ALA A 124 -15.89 6.99 -0.65
N ALA A 125 -16.39 7.16 0.58
CA ALA A 125 -16.85 8.44 1.08
C ALA A 125 -15.64 9.32 1.46
N GLU A 126 -15.61 10.53 0.93
CA GLU A 126 -14.51 11.49 1.09
C GLU A 126 -15.05 12.75 1.76
N CYS A 127 -15.19 12.68 3.10
CA CYS A 127 -15.85 13.72 3.89
C CYS A 127 -14.98 14.91 4.27
N GLU A 128 -13.64 14.82 4.12
CA GLU A 128 -12.71 15.90 4.45
C GLU A 128 -12.92 17.10 3.51
N PRO A 129 -13.15 18.32 4.02
CA PRO A 129 -13.29 19.50 3.17
C PRO A 129 -12.08 19.73 2.26
N TYR A 130 -12.33 20.04 0.99
CA TYR A 130 -11.33 20.30 -0.05
C TYR A 130 -10.50 19.08 -0.50
N LEU A 131 -10.65 17.90 0.10
CA LEU A 131 -10.07 16.68 -0.44
C LEU A 131 -10.91 16.16 -1.62
N THR A 132 -10.21 15.73 -2.66
CA THR A 132 -10.81 15.18 -3.90
C THR A 132 -10.00 14.01 -4.46
N CYS A 133 -9.05 13.47 -3.69
CA CYS A 133 -8.15 12.41 -4.17
C CYS A 133 -8.90 11.11 -4.47
N ASP A 134 -9.82 10.70 -3.61
CA ASP A 134 -10.61 9.49 -3.81
C ASP A 134 -11.61 9.66 -4.96
N TYR A 135 -12.26 10.82 -5.05
CA TYR A 135 -13.14 11.16 -6.17
C TYR A 135 -12.40 11.15 -7.50
N ARG A 136 -11.22 11.77 -7.58
CA ARG A 136 -10.38 11.77 -8.79
C ARG A 136 -9.93 10.37 -9.15
N LEU A 137 -9.53 9.55 -8.16
CA LEU A 137 -9.16 8.16 -8.37
C LEU A 137 -10.32 7.36 -8.99
N MET A 138 -11.55 7.53 -8.47
CA MET A 138 -12.73 6.86 -9.02
C MET A 138 -13.01 7.27 -10.47
N LEU A 139 -12.78 8.53 -10.84
CA LEU A 139 -13.00 9.02 -12.21
C LEU A 139 -11.89 8.63 -13.18
N GLU A 140 -10.64 8.70 -12.75
CA GLU A 140 -9.47 8.57 -13.62
C GLU A 140 -8.97 7.14 -13.74
N GLU A 141 -9.14 6.33 -12.66
CA GLU A 141 -8.55 5.00 -12.53
C GLU A 141 -9.59 3.94 -12.10
N ALA A 142 -10.84 4.08 -12.56
CA ALA A 142 -11.95 3.19 -12.18
C ALA A 142 -11.62 1.71 -12.38
N ASP A 143 -10.98 1.34 -13.50
CA ASP A 143 -10.61 -0.04 -13.81
C ASP A 143 -9.60 -0.61 -12.80
N LYS A 144 -8.65 0.21 -12.35
CA LYS A 144 -7.69 -0.19 -11.32
C LYS A 144 -8.36 -0.33 -9.96
N LEU A 145 -9.30 0.56 -9.63
CA LEU A 145 -10.09 0.47 -8.40
C LEU A 145 -10.89 -0.83 -8.37
N VAL A 146 -11.63 -1.14 -9.44
CA VAL A 146 -12.42 -2.37 -9.55
C VAL A 146 -11.52 -3.61 -9.48
N THR A 147 -10.37 -3.58 -10.13
CA THR A 147 -9.37 -4.66 -10.05
C THR A 147 -8.90 -4.85 -8.60
N GLY A 148 -8.59 -3.77 -7.89
CA GLY A 148 -8.22 -3.83 -6.47
C GLY A 148 -9.31 -4.43 -5.59
N VAL A 149 -10.58 -4.07 -5.84
CA VAL A 149 -11.74 -4.67 -5.15
C VAL A 149 -11.81 -6.18 -5.41
N GLN A 150 -11.63 -6.62 -6.66
CA GLN A 150 -11.65 -8.04 -7.03
C GLN A 150 -10.51 -8.82 -6.36
N ILE A 151 -9.31 -8.25 -6.27
CA ILE A 151 -8.17 -8.84 -5.55
C ILE A 151 -8.50 -9.02 -4.07
N CYS A 152 -9.05 -7.99 -3.42
CA CYS A 152 -9.44 -8.05 -2.02
C CYS A 152 -10.56 -9.08 -1.78
N MET A 153 -11.57 -9.13 -2.64
CA MET A 153 -12.64 -10.13 -2.57
C MET A 153 -12.09 -11.55 -2.72
N LYS A 154 -11.16 -11.77 -3.64
CA LYS A 154 -10.50 -13.07 -3.82
C LYS A 154 -9.67 -13.44 -2.60
N ALA A 155 -8.91 -12.53 -2.02
CA ALA A 155 -8.14 -12.73 -0.81
C ALA A 155 -9.02 -13.14 0.38
N LEU A 156 -10.18 -12.50 0.54
CA LEU A 156 -11.18 -12.83 1.56
C LEU A 156 -11.99 -14.08 1.22
N GLY A 157 -12.10 -14.44 -0.06
CA GLY A 157 -12.95 -15.53 -0.55
C GLY A 157 -14.42 -15.21 -0.51
N VAL A 158 -14.78 -13.95 -0.71
CA VAL A 158 -16.16 -13.48 -0.75
C VAL A 158 -16.60 -13.21 -2.18
N SER A 159 -17.90 -13.39 -2.45
CA SER A 159 -18.52 -13.14 -3.76
C SER A 159 -19.31 -11.83 -3.82
N LYS A 160 -19.48 -11.15 -2.68
CA LYS A 160 -20.20 -9.89 -2.59
C LYS A 160 -19.24 -8.76 -2.26
N GLY A 161 -19.29 -7.70 -3.07
CA GLY A 161 -18.53 -6.47 -2.86
C GLY A 161 -19.42 -5.25 -3.10
N TYR A 162 -19.23 -4.22 -2.28
CA TYR A 162 -19.93 -2.93 -2.42
C TYR A 162 -18.92 -1.81 -2.33
N ILE A 163 -19.19 -0.73 -3.07
CA ILE A 163 -18.45 0.53 -2.98
C ILE A 163 -19.44 1.58 -2.51
N GLY A 164 -19.23 2.13 -1.31
CA GLY A 164 -20.05 3.22 -0.76
C GLY A 164 -19.51 4.56 -1.24
N ILE A 165 -20.26 5.24 -2.09
CA ILE A 165 -19.91 6.55 -2.67
C ILE A 165 -20.95 7.57 -2.18
N GLU A 166 -20.51 8.80 -1.91
CA GLU A 166 -21.41 9.89 -1.53
C GLU A 166 -22.34 10.29 -2.69
N ASP A 167 -23.57 10.64 -2.39
CA ASP A 167 -24.61 11.00 -3.36
C ASP A 167 -24.33 12.30 -4.13
N ASN A 168 -23.44 13.13 -3.59
CA ASN A 168 -22.94 14.35 -4.25
C ASN A 168 -21.88 14.08 -5.35
N LYS A 169 -21.57 12.80 -5.65
CA LYS A 169 -20.56 12.36 -6.64
C LYS A 169 -21.17 11.43 -7.71
N PRO A 170 -22.25 11.85 -8.41
CA PRO A 170 -22.98 10.98 -9.34
C PRO A 170 -22.13 10.50 -10.52
N GLU A 171 -21.13 11.29 -10.96
CA GLU A 171 -20.21 10.90 -12.04
C GLU A 171 -19.35 9.69 -11.65
N ALA A 172 -18.89 9.61 -10.38
CA ALA A 172 -18.14 8.45 -9.88
C ALA A 172 -19.02 7.19 -9.78
N VAL A 173 -20.32 7.36 -9.48
CA VAL A 173 -21.27 6.23 -9.48
C VAL A 173 -21.54 5.70 -10.89
N SER A 174 -21.53 6.60 -11.89
CA SER A 174 -21.83 6.27 -13.28
C SER A 174 -20.63 5.68 -14.03
N LYS A 175 -19.41 5.91 -13.53
CA LYS A 175 -18.16 5.45 -14.13
C LYS A 175 -17.95 3.96 -13.91
#